data_989426748febf2b39254bffb9cdf8b0e
#
_entry.id   989426748febf2b39254bffb9cdf8b0e
#
_cell.length_a   1.000
_cell.length_b   1.000
_cell.length_c   1.000
_cell.angle_alpha   90.00
_cell.angle_beta   90.00
_cell.angle_gamma   90.00
#
_symmetry.space_group_name_H-M   'P 1'
#
loop_
_entity.id
_entity.type
_entity.pdbx_description
1 polymer ?
#
loop_
_entity_poly.entity_id
_entity_poly.type
_entity_poly.pdbx_seq_one_letter_code
_entity_poly.pdbx_strand_id
1 'polypeptide(L)' 'MPLHELKQLDLRSLRERAASDGIAAERIEAARDEDDAKAALIALITESAAEVDEE' A
#
# COMPACT_ATOMS: atom_id res chain seq x y z
N MET A 1 6.94 -7.90 2.42
CA MET A 1 7.82 -6.75 2.75
C MET A 1 7.54 -6.26 4.14
N PRO A 2 8.55 -6.06 4.95
CA PRO A 2 8.33 -5.61 6.32
C PRO A 2 7.81 -4.18 6.37
N LEU A 3 7.01 -3.92 7.37
CA LEU A 3 6.44 -2.60 7.55
C LEU A 3 7.51 -1.53 7.65
N HIS A 4 8.63 -1.87 8.27
CA HIS A 4 9.73 -0.95 8.41
C HIS A 4 10.22 -0.43 7.06
N GLU A 5 10.32 -1.29 6.08
CA GLU A 5 10.75 -0.88 4.76
C GLU A 5 9.68 -0.05 4.06
N LEU A 6 8.43 -0.41 4.24
CA LEU A 6 7.36 0.35 3.62
C LEU A 6 7.35 1.80 4.11
N LYS A 7 7.66 2.00 5.37
CA LYS A 7 7.66 3.35 5.92
C LYS A 7 8.76 4.22 5.34
N GLN A 8 9.77 3.61 4.76
CA GLN A 8 10.87 4.37 4.17
C GLN A 8 10.64 4.73 2.73
N LEU A 9 9.63 4.16 2.10
CA LEU A 9 9.35 4.47 0.70
C LEU A 9 8.58 5.78 0.62
N ASP A 10 8.78 6.50 -0.49
CA ASP A 10 8.00 7.71 -0.69
C ASP A 10 6.65 7.33 -1.29
N LEU A 11 5.82 8.33 -1.47
CA LEU A 11 4.45 8.10 -1.90
C LEU A 11 4.39 7.43 -3.26
N ARG A 12 5.24 7.86 -4.16
CA ARG A 12 5.25 7.29 -5.50
C ARG A 12 5.64 5.82 -5.47
N SER A 13 6.66 5.48 -4.69
CA SER A 13 7.10 4.10 -4.59
C SER A 13 6.02 3.23 -3.95
N LEU A 14 5.33 3.75 -2.96
CA LEU A 14 4.24 3.02 -2.34
C LEU A 14 3.11 2.76 -3.32
N ARG A 15 2.79 3.74 -4.15
CA ARG A 15 1.76 3.57 -5.17
C ARG A 15 2.16 2.50 -6.17
N GLU A 16 3.41 2.52 -6.60
CA GLU A 16 3.88 1.51 -7.52
C GLU A 16 3.86 0.12 -6.90
N ARG A 17 4.25 0.06 -5.64
CA ARG A 17 4.23 -1.21 -4.94
C ARG A 17 2.82 -1.75 -4.80
N ALA A 18 1.87 -0.88 -4.48
CA ALA A 18 0.48 -1.28 -4.35
C ALA A 18 -0.06 -1.81 -5.67
N ALA A 19 0.28 -1.14 -6.76
CA ALA A 19 -0.16 -1.58 -8.08
C ALA A 19 0.45 -2.94 -8.42
N SER A 20 1.71 -3.13 -8.08
CA SER A 20 2.39 -4.39 -8.31
C SER A 20 1.76 -5.52 -7.50
N ASP A 21 1.22 -5.21 -6.35
CA ASP A 21 0.57 -6.20 -5.52
C ASP A 21 -0.85 -6.52 -5.97
N GLY A 22 -1.31 -5.87 -7.02
CA GLY A 22 -2.64 -6.16 -7.55
C GLY A 22 -3.76 -5.37 -6.93
N ILE A 23 -3.46 -4.32 -6.19
CA ILE A 23 -4.49 -3.49 -5.57
C ILE A 23 -5.13 -2.63 -6.65
N ALA A 24 -6.46 -2.54 -6.63
CA ALA A 24 -7.18 -1.79 -7.63
C ALA A 24 -6.78 -0.32 -7.62
N ALA A 25 -6.70 0.27 -8.80
CA ALA A 25 -6.28 1.66 -8.93
C ALA A 25 -7.20 2.59 -8.16
N GLU A 26 -8.50 2.34 -8.15
CA GLU A 26 -9.39 3.20 -7.43
C GLU A 26 -9.13 3.16 -5.92
N ARG A 27 -8.69 2.05 -5.40
CA ARG A 27 -8.34 1.98 -3.97
C ARG A 27 -7.06 2.75 -3.70
N ILE A 28 -6.11 2.65 -4.60
CA ILE A 28 -4.86 3.39 -4.47
C ILE A 28 -5.13 4.88 -4.51
N GLU A 29 -6.01 5.32 -5.40
CA GLU A 29 -6.33 6.73 -5.49
C GLU A 29 -7.08 7.21 -4.27
N ALA A 30 -7.98 6.41 -3.73
CA ALA A 30 -8.67 6.76 -2.51
C ALA A 30 -7.69 6.92 -1.34
N ALA A 31 -6.72 6.03 -1.26
CA ALA A 31 -5.72 6.13 -0.22
C ALA A 31 -4.88 7.40 -0.39
N ARG A 32 -4.59 7.75 -1.64
CA ARG A 32 -3.80 8.93 -1.93
C ARG A 32 -4.51 10.21 -1.50
N ASP A 33 -5.83 10.19 -1.47
CA ASP A 33 -6.60 11.34 -1.08
C ASP A 33 -6.78 11.47 0.42
N GLU A 34 -6.34 10.49 1.19
CA GLU A 34 -6.44 10.56 2.65
C GLU A 34 -5.48 11.61 3.19
N ASP A 35 -5.78 12.12 4.37
CA ASP A 35 -4.90 13.07 5.01
C ASP A 35 -3.50 12.50 5.17
N ASP A 36 -3.39 11.24 5.53
CA ASP A 36 -2.10 10.58 5.64
C ASP A 36 -2.02 9.53 4.55
N ALA A 37 -1.79 9.98 3.34
CA ALA A 37 -1.78 9.11 2.17
C ALA A 37 -0.74 8.01 2.31
N LYS A 38 0.41 8.34 2.87
CA LYS A 38 1.46 7.33 3.01
C LYS A 38 1.00 6.19 3.92
N ALA A 39 0.42 6.52 5.05
CA ALA A 39 -0.06 5.49 5.96
C ALA A 39 -1.19 4.68 5.34
N ALA A 40 -2.06 5.34 4.57
CA ALA A 40 -3.15 4.65 3.91
C ALA A 40 -2.64 3.65 2.89
N LEU A 41 -1.63 4.04 2.11
CA LEU A 41 -1.05 3.12 1.13
C LEU A 41 -0.34 1.96 1.81
N ILE A 42 0.37 2.23 2.88
CA ILE A 42 1.02 1.17 3.63
C ILE A 42 -0.02 0.18 4.16
N ALA A 43 -1.14 0.68 4.64
CA ALA A 43 -2.21 -0.17 5.13
C ALA A 43 -2.76 -1.06 4.02
N LEU A 44 -2.95 -0.52 2.82
CA LEU A 44 -3.43 -1.31 1.70
C LEU A 44 -2.45 -2.43 1.35
N ILE A 45 -1.18 -2.11 1.30
CA ILE A 45 -0.18 -3.10 0.95
C ILE A 45 -0.11 -4.18 2.03
N THR A 46 -0.20 -3.79 3.28
CA THR A 46 -0.16 -4.73 4.39
C THR A 46 -1.38 -5.65 4.38
N GLU A 47 -2.53 -5.11 4.08
CA GLU A 47 -3.73 -5.93 3.98
C GLU A 47 -3.64 -6.93 2.85
N SER A 48 -3.11 -6.51 1.73
CA SER A 48 -2.95 -7.39 0.59
C SER A 48 -2.00 -8.53 0.92
N ALA A 49 -0.91 -8.22 1.61
CA ALA A 49 0.03 -9.25 2.01
C ALA A 49 -0.60 -10.23 3.00
N ALA A 50 -1.41 -9.73 3.91
CA ALA A 50 -2.06 -10.58 4.88
C ALA A 50 -3.04 -11.53 4.20
N GLU A 51 -3.74 -11.06 3.20
CA GLU A 51 -4.63 -11.91 2.46
C GLU A 51 -3.91 -13.02 1.76
N VAL A 52 -2.80 -12.70 1.16
CA VAL A 52 -2.02 -13.70 0.47
C VAL A 52 -1.49 -14.72 1.44
N ASP A 53 -1.15 -14.32 2.63
CA ASP A 53 -0.58 -15.18 3.59
C ASP A 53 -1.56 -16.11 4.20
N GLU A 54 -2.81 -16.00 3.97
CA GLU A 54 -3.72 -16.76 4.56
C GLU A 54 -3.73 -18.14 4.20
N GLU A 55 -3.54 -18.85 3.79
CA GLU A 55 -3.59 -20.15 3.64
C GLU A 55 -3.07 -20.89 3.60
#